data_96d9743f9c09e70f1e7fcdc2bf3a3735
#
_entry.id   96d9743f9c09e70f1e7fcdc2bf3a3735
#
_cell.length_a   1.000
_cell.length_b   1.000
_cell.length_c   1.000
_cell.angle_alpha   90.00
_cell.angle_beta   90.00
_cell.angle_gamma   90.00
#
_symmetry.space_group_name_H-M   'P 1'
#
loop_
_entity.id
_entity.type
_entity.pdbx_description
1 polymer ?
#
loop_
_entity_poly.entity_id
_entity_poly.type
_entity_poly.pdbx_seq_one_letter_code
_entity_poly.pdbx_strand_id
1 'polypeptide(L)'
;RQRQMCIRDRPMQGLKEFEDLEAALPKLSGVIQISGCIDAAKPHMMYSIGNGSGNRIIVTFQEQKAKELAEEYRFFDPNVAYYPAKDILFYQSDIRGNVLTAERINALKMMAEKRSCTIVTTFDGLMNPMPSPDQFISAVRKVAVGDVIDLEQFTRHLAELGYEKNYQVQTSGEFSVRGGIIDIFPLTEENPFRIELWDDEVDSIRSFDAESQRSIENLDEVHIYPACELVLTKEERDAGIARILAEAKQVSEKLRGEMKTEEAYRAKSAADQVAE
;
A
#
# COMPACT_ATOMS: atom_id res chain seq x y z
N ARG A 1 -13.11 -30.11 -15.12
CA ARG A 1 -12.06 -29.67 -14.15
C ARG A 1 -10.66 -29.66 -14.78
N GLN A 2 -10.22 -30.68 -15.51
CA GLN A 2 -8.89 -30.72 -16.16
C GLN A 2 -8.69 -29.66 -17.25
N ARG A 3 -9.72 -29.32 -18.07
CA ARG A 3 -9.60 -28.28 -19.11
C ARG A 3 -9.45 -26.86 -18.53
N GLN A 4 -10.05 -26.57 -17.39
CA GLN A 4 -9.88 -25.28 -16.71
C GLN A 4 -8.49 -25.11 -16.08
N MET A 5 -7.88 -26.19 -15.58
CA MET A 5 -6.49 -26.17 -15.12
C MET A 5 -5.51 -25.82 -16.25
N CYS A 6 -5.67 -26.43 -17.45
CA CYS A 6 -4.77 -26.15 -18.58
C CYS A 6 -4.81 -24.69 -19.07
N ILE A 7 -5.98 -24.02 -19.00
CA ILE A 7 -6.10 -22.60 -19.38
C ILE A 7 -5.40 -21.69 -18.35
N ARG A 8 -5.40 -22.08 -17.08
CA ARG A 8 -4.77 -21.30 -16.01
C ARG A 8 -3.27 -21.50 -15.94
N ASP A 9 -2.79 -22.74 -16.16
CA ASP A 9 -1.39 -23.08 -15.95
C ASP A 9 -0.49 -22.80 -17.18
N ARG A 10 -1.04 -22.82 -18.40
CA ARG A 10 -0.29 -22.59 -19.65
C ARG A 10 -1.20 -22.07 -20.78
N PRO A 11 -1.65 -20.83 -20.70
CA PRO A 11 -2.73 -20.34 -21.55
C PRO A 11 -2.37 -20.18 -23.03
N MET A 12 -1.11 -20.02 -23.37
CA MET A 12 -0.64 -19.79 -24.74
C MET A 12 0.16 -20.98 -25.33
N GLN A 13 0.23 -22.12 -24.63
CA GLN A 13 0.91 -23.30 -25.17
C GLN A 13 0.22 -23.84 -26.42
N GLY A 14 1.03 -24.13 -27.43
CA GLY A 14 0.57 -24.61 -28.76
C GLY A 14 0.44 -23.49 -29.79
N LEU A 15 0.69 -22.23 -29.42
CA LEU A 15 0.92 -21.16 -30.38
C LEU A 15 2.42 -21.08 -30.71
N LYS A 16 2.77 -21.37 -31.94
CA LYS A 16 4.17 -21.40 -32.38
C LYS A 16 4.91 -20.08 -32.13
N GLU A 17 4.22 -18.97 -32.35
CA GLU A 17 4.77 -17.63 -32.13
C GLU A 17 5.10 -17.37 -30.65
N PHE A 18 4.33 -17.97 -29.74
CA PHE A 18 4.56 -17.87 -28.31
C PHE A 18 5.72 -18.78 -27.86
N GLU A 19 5.81 -20.01 -28.40
CA GLU A 19 6.92 -20.93 -28.13
C GLU A 19 8.25 -20.34 -28.65
N ASP A 20 8.26 -19.71 -29.84
CA ASP A 20 9.41 -19.01 -30.39
C ASP A 20 9.83 -17.82 -29.50
N LEU A 21 8.87 -17.06 -28.96
CA LEU A 21 9.13 -15.99 -28.00
C LEU A 21 9.75 -16.52 -26.71
N GLU A 22 9.17 -17.55 -26.08
CA GLU A 22 9.71 -18.14 -24.85
C GLU A 22 11.14 -18.68 -25.03
N ALA A 23 11.41 -19.30 -26.16
CA ALA A 23 12.76 -19.79 -26.48
C ALA A 23 13.78 -18.65 -26.72
N ALA A 24 13.32 -17.48 -27.15
CA ALA A 24 14.15 -16.31 -27.40
C ALA A 24 14.41 -15.49 -26.12
N LEU A 25 13.45 -15.39 -25.19
CA LEU A 25 13.52 -14.56 -23.99
C LEU A 25 14.82 -14.70 -23.19
N PRO A 26 15.33 -15.90 -22.86
CA PRO A 26 16.56 -16.04 -22.10
C PRO A 26 17.83 -15.57 -22.82
N LYS A 27 17.76 -15.42 -24.16
CA LYS A 27 18.88 -15.04 -25.02
C LYS A 27 18.86 -13.56 -25.38
N LEU A 28 17.76 -12.89 -25.12
CA LEU A 28 17.57 -11.49 -25.48
C LEU A 28 17.99 -10.61 -24.30
N SER A 29 18.75 -9.57 -24.60
CA SER A 29 19.03 -8.48 -23.68
C SER A 29 18.45 -7.18 -24.24
N GLY A 30 17.72 -6.42 -23.41
CA GLY A 30 17.14 -5.15 -23.79
C GLY A 30 15.62 -5.20 -24.02
N VAL A 31 15.12 -4.28 -24.86
CA VAL A 31 13.69 -4.10 -25.08
C VAL A 31 13.17 -5.09 -26.12
N ILE A 32 12.07 -5.77 -25.80
CA ILE A 32 11.34 -6.66 -26.71
C ILE A 32 10.02 -5.99 -27.07
N GLN A 33 9.79 -5.79 -28.35
CA GLN A 33 8.53 -5.25 -28.85
C GLN A 33 7.64 -6.38 -29.36
N ILE A 34 6.42 -6.48 -28.79
CA ILE A 34 5.38 -7.40 -29.23
C ILE A 34 4.26 -6.59 -29.87
N SER A 35 3.89 -6.91 -31.10
CA SER A 35 2.83 -6.23 -31.85
C SER A 35 1.74 -7.22 -32.28
N GLY A 36 0.55 -6.69 -32.63
CA GLY A 36 -0.56 -7.50 -33.12
C GLY A 36 -1.39 -8.20 -32.04
N CYS A 37 -1.07 -8.00 -30.77
CA CYS A 37 -1.86 -8.52 -29.66
C CYS A 37 -3.11 -7.64 -29.43
N ILE A 38 -4.29 -8.24 -29.46
CA ILE A 38 -5.56 -7.56 -29.12
C ILE A 38 -5.62 -7.31 -27.60
N ASP A 39 -6.32 -6.25 -27.17
CA ASP A 39 -6.35 -5.83 -25.76
C ASP A 39 -6.80 -6.95 -24.83
N ALA A 40 -7.86 -7.68 -25.17
CA ALA A 40 -8.37 -8.79 -24.37
C ALA A 40 -7.38 -9.97 -24.18
N ALA A 41 -6.37 -10.10 -25.05
CA ALA A 41 -5.36 -11.15 -24.94
C ALA A 41 -4.11 -10.71 -24.20
N LYS A 42 -3.93 -9.40 -23.94
CA LYS A 42 -2.75 -8.86 -23.27
C LYS A 42 -2.53 -9.41 -21.86
N PRO A 43 -3.54 -9.45 -20.96
CA PRO A 43 -3.36 -10.02 -19.61
C PRO A 43 -2.90 -11.46 -19.66
N HIS A 44 -3.49 -12.24 -20.55
CA HIS A 44 -3.18 -13.62 -20.78
C HIS A 44 -1.74 -13.85 -21.26
N MET A 45 -1.31 -13.07 -22.24
CA MET A 45 0.05 -13.09 -22.76
C MET A 45 1.06 -12.66 -21.69
N MET A 46 0.80 -11.59 -20.97
CA MET A 46 1.68 -11.08 -19.90
C MET A 46 1.86 -12.11 -18.77
N TYR A 47 0.79 -12.82 -18.39
CA TYR A 47 0.86 -13.89 -17.43
C TYR A 47 1.70 -15.06 -17.93
N SER A 48 1.51 -15.45 -19.19
CA SER A 48 2.18 -16.60 -19.80
C SER A 48 3.69 -16.39 -19.96
N ILE A 49 4.14 -15.15 -20.19
CA ILE A 49 5.56 -14.82 -20.31
C ILE A 49 6.26 -15.10 -18.96
N GLY A 50 7.27 -15.98 -18.98
CA GLY A 50 8.04 -16.37 -17.79
C GLY A 50 7.31 -17.33 -16.85
N ASN A 51 6.28 -18.02 -17.30
CA ASN A 51 5.52 -19.04 -16.53
C ASN A 51 4.98 -18.60 -15.17
N GLY A 52 4.59 -17.33 -15.05
CA GLY A 52 4.07 -16.81 -13.79
C GLY A 52 5.11 -16.69 -12.67
N SER A 53 6.40 -16.90 -12.92
CA SER A 53 7.46 -16.83 -11.92
C SER A 53 8.11 -15.44 -11.85
N GLY A 54 8.57 -15.05 -10.66
CA GLY A 54 9.28 -13.79 -10.42
C GLY A 54 8.37 -12.58 -10.24
N ASN A 55 8.97 -11.47 -9.86
CA ASN A 55 8.28 -10.19 -9.72
C ASN A 55 8.10 -9.52 -11.08
N ARG A 56 6.94 -8.92 -11.29
CA ARG A 56 6.59 -8.21 -12.52
C ARG A 56 6.06 -6.84 -12.22
N ILE A 57 6.37 -5.91 -13.11
CA ILE A 57 5.77 -4.58 -13.11
C ILE A 57 5.13 -4.37 -14.47
N ILE A 58 3.83 -4.11 -14.48
CA ILE A 58 3.06 -3.78 -15.67
C ILE A 58 2.72 -2.29 -15.59
N VAL A 59 3.15 -1.54 -16.60
CA VAL A 59 2.98 -0.09 -16.64
C VAL A 59 2.02 0.29 -17.76
N THR A 60 0.99 1.04 -17.41
CA THR A 60 0.04 1.60 -18.38
C THR A 60 0.12 3.13 -18.40
N PHE A 61 -0.63 3.75 -19.28
CA PHE A 61 -0.64 5.21 -19.45
C PHE A 61 -1.82 5.90 -18.75
N GLN A 62 -2.79 5.14 -18.21
CA GLN A 62 -3.98 5.67 -17.52
C GLN A 62 -4.32 4.84 -16.29
N GLU A 63 -4.71 5.52 -15.21
CA GLU A 63 -5.08 4.89 -13.93
C GLU A 63 -6.25 3.91 -14.08
N GLN A 64 -7.29 4.30 -14.81
CA GLN A 64 -8.42 3.41 -15.06
C GLN A 64 -8.01 2.12 -15.78
N LYS A 65 -7.11 2.24 -16.79
CA LYS A 65 -6.58 1.08 -17.51
C LYS A 65 -5.70 0.21 -16.63
N ALA A 66 -4.93 0.79 -15.70
CA ALA A 66 -4.14 0.05 -14.75
C ALA A 66 -5.05 -0.78 -13.82
N LYS A 67 -6.12 -0.17 -13.32
CA LYS A 67 -7.09 -0.84 -12.44
C LYS A 67 -7.82 -1.97 -13.17
N GLU A 68 -8.39 -1.70 -14.34
CA GLU A 68 -9.04 -2.72 -15.18
C GLU A 68 -8.09 -3.90 -15.45
N LEU A 69 -6.84 -3.61 -15.83
CA LEU A 69 -5.84 -4.63 -16.12
C LEU A 69 -5.46 -5.46 -14.89
N ALA A 70 -5.36 -4.84 -13.72
CA ALA A 70 -5.10 -5.57 -12.47
C ALA A 70 -6.25 -6.52 -12.12
N GLU A 71 -7.51 -6.08 -12.33
CA GLU A 71 -8.70 -6.91 -12.11
C GLU A 71 -8.75 -8.09 -13.10
N GLU A 72 -8.49 -7.85 -14.39
CA GLU A 72 -8.42 -8.89 -15.40
C GLU A 72 -7.27 -9.87 -15.14
N TYR A 73 -6.10 -9.35 -14.75
CA TYR A 73 -4.92 -10.16 -14.47
C TYR A 73 -5.09 -11.05 -13.24
N ARG A 74 -5.88 -10.61 -12.25
CA ARG A 74 -6.20 -11.38 -11.03
C ARG A 74 -6.89 -12.70 -11.34
N PHE A 75 -7.55 -12.80 -12.49
CA PHE A 75 -8.12 -14.07 -12.95
C PHE A 75 -7.05 -15.15 -13.17
N PHE A 76 -5.85 -14.75 -13.61
CA PHE A 76 -4.73 -15.65 -13.89
C PHE A 76 -3.81 -15.82 -12.67
N ASP A 77 -3.50 -14.71 -11.99
CA ASP A 77 -2.59 -14.67 -10.85
C ASP A 77 -3.24 -13.90 -9.69
N PRO A 78 -3.54 -14.58 -8.56
CA PRO A 78 -4.08 -13.92 -7.38
C PRO A 78 -3.06 -12.96 -6.72
N ASN A 79 -1.75 -13.13 -6.99
CA ASN A 79 -0.69 -12.27 -6.44
C ASN A 79 -0.48 -11.02 -7.31
N VAL A 80 -1.54 -10.32 -7.62
CA VAL A 80 -1.50 -9.05 -8.35
C VAL A 80 -2.04 -7.91 -7.49
N ALA A 81 -1.30 -6.81 -7.45
CA ALA A 81 -1.73 -5.57 -6.81
C ALA A 81 -1.73 -4.40 -7.79
N TYR A 82 -2.71 -3.55 -7.67
CA TYR A 82 -2.73 -2.25 -8.31
C TYR A 82 -2.01 -1.24 -7.42
N TYR A 83 -1.09 -0.47 -8.00
CA TYR A 83 -0.36 0.58 -7.31
C TYR A 83 -0.66 1.92 -7.98
N PRO A 84 -1.65 2.69 -7.45
CA PRO A 84 -2.05 3.97 -8.03
C PRO A 84 -1.01 5.07 -7.83
N ALA A 85 -1.06 6.10 -8.67
CA ALA A 85 -0.36 7.35 -8.42
C ALA A 85 -0.95 8.06 -7.20
N LYS A 86 -0.12 8.83 -6.48
CA LYS A 86 -0.60 9.75 -5.47
C LYS A 86 -1.28 10.93 -6.16
N ASP A 87 -2.49 11.24 -5.73
CA ASP A 87 -3.11 12.48 -6.11
C ASP A 87 -2.42 13.62 -5.34
N ILE A 88 -1.74 14.52 -6.09
CA ILE A 88 -1.02 15.68 -5.52
C ILE A 88 -2.01 16.77 -5.08
N LEU A 89 -3.31 16.51 -5.15
CA LEU A 89 -4.30 17.46 -4.68
C LEU A 89 -4.22 17.53 -3.15
N PHE A 90 -3.72 18.64 -2.65
CA PHE A 90 -3.60 19.04 -1.24
C PHE A 90 -4.95 19.16 -0.49
N TYR A 91 -6.04 18.71 -1.09
CA TYR A 91 -7.34 18.65 -0.47
C TYR A 91 -7.62 17.21 -0.06
N GLN A 92 -7.47 16.93 1.22
CA GLN A 92 -7.98 15.73 1.88
C GLN A 92 -9.49 15.66 1.66
N SER A 93 -9.92 14.98 0.62
CA SER A 93 -11.27 14.44 0.61
C SER A 93 -11.19 13.06 1.27
N ASP A 94 -11.58 12.98 2.51
CA ASP A 94 -11.34 11.87 3.46
C ASP A 94 -11.68 10.47 2.93
N ILE A 95 -12.61 10.32 2.01
CA ILE A 95 -13.07 9.01 1.52
C ILE A 95 -12.17 8.46 0.40
N ARG A 96 -11.71 9.30 -0.54
CA ARG A 96 -10.86 8.86 -1.66
C ARG A 96 -9.41 8.64 -1.24
N GLY A 97 -8.93 9.41 -0.26
CA GLY A 97 -7.57 9.29 0.25
C GLY A 97 -7.29 7.91 0.85
N ASN A 98 -8.21 7.39 1.65
CA ASN A 98 -8.05 6.09 2.30
C ASN A 98 -8.06 4.92 1.31
N VAL A 99 -8.89 4.97 0.26
CA VAL A 99 -8.92 3.90 -0.77
C VAL A 99 -7.61 3.84 -1.53
N LEU A 100 -7.07 4.96 -1.99
CA LEU A 100 -5.80 5.00 -2.71
C LEU A 100 -4.64 4.58 -1.81
N THR A 101 -4.63 5.04 -0.56
CA THR A 101 -3.63 4.62 0.43
C THR A 101 -3.71 3.12 0.70
N ALA A 102 -4.90 2.55 0.86
CA ALA A 102 -5.10 1.12 1.06
C ALA A 102 -4.58 0.29 -0.12
N GLU A 103 -4.84 0.69 -1.37
CA GLU A 103 -4.31 0.02 -2.56
C GLU A 103 -2.77 0.04 -2.58
N ARG A 104 -2.16 1.17 -2.23
CA ARG A 104 -0.71 1.32 -2.19
C ARG A 104 -0.08 0.51 -1.05
N ILE A 105 -0.69 0.52 0.14
CA ILE A 105 -0.25 -0.30 1.29
C ILE A 105 -0.36 -1.79 0.97
N ASN A 106 -1.45 -2.22 0.31
CA ASN A 106 -1.60 -3.62 -0.13
C ASN A 106 -0.52 -4.04 -1.13
N ALA A 107 -0.14 -3.16 -2.06
CA ALA A 107 0.95 -3.43 -2.98
C ALA A 107 2.31 -3.51 -2.24
N LEU A 108 2.56 -2.61 -1.28
CA LEU A 108 3.76 -2.64 -0.42
C LEU A 108 3.81 -3.92 0.43
N LYS A 109 2.68 -4.32 1.06
CA LYS A 109 2.54 -5.58 1.80
C LYS A 109 2.93 -6.77 0.92
N MET A 110 2.39 -6.83 -0.30
CA MET A 110 2.64 -7.93 -1.23
C MET A 110 4.11 -8.00 -1.64
N MET A 111 4.75 -6.87 -1.95
CA MET A 111 6.18 -6.79 -2.25
C MET A 111 7.05 -7.17 -1.04
N ALA A 112 6.65 -6.73 0.14
CA ALA A 112 7.38 -6.92 1.38
C ALA A 112 7.37 -8.37 1.89
N GLU A 113 6.29 -9.10 1.68
CA GLU A 113 6.18 -10.52 2.01
C GLU A 113 7.08 -11.43 1.15
N LYS A 114 7.87 -10.86 0.24
CA LYS A 114 8.81 -11.55 -0.68
C LYS A 114 8.15 -12.66 -1.52
N ARG A 115 6.86 -12.56 -1.74
CA ARG A 115 6.13 -13.43 -2.66
C ARG A 115 6.36 -12.97 -4.09
N SER A 116 6.41 -13.92 -5.01
CA SER A 116 6.31 -13.57 -6.43
C SER A 116 5.01 -12.83 -6.67
N CYS A 117 5.08 -11.59 -7.17
CA CYS A 117 3.91 -10.75 -7.35
C CYS A 117 3.99 -9.93 -8.64
N THR A 118 2.83 -9.52 -9.11
CA THR A 118 2.67 -8.61 -10.24
C THR A 118 2.12 -7.28 -9.74
N ILE A 119 2.82 -6.19 -10.00
CA ILE A 119 2.37 -4.83 -9.69
C ILE A 119 1.92 -4.17 -10.98
N VAL A 120 0.67 -3.70 -11.01
CA VAL A 120 0.13 -2.93 -12.13
C VAL A 120 0.05 -1.48 -11.72
N THR A 121 0.63 -0.59 -12.52
CA THR A 121 0.74 0.84 -12.19
C THR A 121 0.77 1.71 -13.45
N THR A 122 0.88 3.01 -13.25
CA THR A 122 1.12 4.01 -14.30
C THR A 122 2.51 4.61 -14.19
N PHE A 123 2.93 5.39 -15.21
CA PHE A 123 4.17 6.16 -15.10
C PHE A 123 4.14 7.13 -13.93
N ASP A 124 3.02 7.78 -13.69
CA ASP A 124 2.85 8.69 -12.56
C ASP A 124 2.98 7.95 -11.22
N GLY A 125 2.46 6.72 -11.14
CA GLY A 125 2.63 5.86 -9.97
C GLY A 125 4.10 5.51 -9.71
N LEU A 126 4.86 5.19 -10.76
CA LEU A 126 6.30 4.89 -10.64
C LEU A 126 7.15 6.09 -10.24
N MET A 127 6.73 7.31 -10.58
CA MET A 127 7.44 8.53 -10.22
C MET A 127 7.26 8.94 -8.77
N ASN A 128 6.28 8.38 -8.08
CA ASN A 128 6.08 8.65 -6.66
C ASN A 128 7.11 7.89 -5.81
N PRO A 129 7.77 8.55 -4.87
CA PRO A 129 8.66 7.87 -3.94
C PRO A 129 7.87 6.89 -3.06
N MET A 130 8.51 5.76 -2.75
CA MET A 130 7.99 4.73 -1.85
C MET A 130 9.03 4.38 -0.79
N PRO A 131 8.62 3.90 0.39
CA PRO A 131 9.56 3.38 1.37
C PRO A 131 10.25 2.12 0.84
N SER A 132 11.42 1.81 1.37
CA SER A 132 12.02 0.51 1.08
C SER A 132 11.16 -0.62 1.69
N PRO A 133 11.12 -1.81 1.06
CA PRO A 133 10.40 -2.96 1.64
C PRO A 133 10.84 -3.29 3.06
N ASP A 134 12.13 -3.17 3.36
CA ASP A 134 12.67 -3.45 4.70
C ASP A 134 12.18 -2.43 5.75
N GLN A 135 12.09 -1.13 5.40
CA GLN A 135 11.50 -0.11 6.27
C GLN A 135 10.02 -0.40 6.54
N PHE A 136 9.28 -0.77 5.50
CA PHE A 136 7.86 -1.10 5.63
C PHE A 136 7.64 -2.32 6.53
N ILE A 137 8.42 -3.42 6.32
CA ILE A 137 8.33 -4.63 7.15
C ILE A 137 8.70 -4.34 8.60
N SER A 138 9.75 -3.55 8.85
CA SER A 138 10.20 -3.23 10.21
C SER A 138 9.15 -2.49 11.03
N ALA A 139 8.21 -1.82 10.35
CA ALA A 139 7.10 -1.12 10.98
C ALA A 139 5.89 -2.03 11.27
N VAL A 140 5.84 -3.23 10.71
CA VAL A 140 4.73 -4.17 10.96
C VAL A 140 4.77 -4.66 12.40
N ARG A 141 3.65 -4.52 13.11
CA ARG A 141 3.51 -5.03 14.48
C ARG A 141 2.73 -6.34 14.49
N LYS A 142 3.38 -7.39 14.95
CA LYS A 142 2.71 -8.66 15.26
C LYS A 142 2.19 -8.60 16.69
N VAL A 143 0.97 -9.09 16.91
CA VAL A 143 0.34 -9.29 18.21
C VAL A 143 -0.27 -10.68 18.25
N ALA A 144 0.02 -11.44 19.29
CA ALA A 144 -0.50 -12.79 19.52
C ALA A 144 -1.15 -12.90 20.90
N VAL A 145 -2.03 -13.87 21.06
CA VAL A 145 -2.60 -14.21 22.36
C VAL A 145 -1.49 -14.61 23.33
N GLY A 146 -1.50 -14.05 24.54
CA GLY A 146 -0.46 -14.22 25.56
C GLY A 146 0.68 -13.18 25.50
N ASP A 147 0.68 -12.29 24.49
CA ASP A 147 1.65 -11.18 24.47
C ASP A 147 1.35 -10.17 25.57
N VAL A 148 2.41 -9.55 26.15
CA VAL A 148 2.26 -8.45 27.10
C VAL A 148 2.37 -7.12 26.38
N ILE A 149 1.38 -6.25 26.56
CA ILE A 149 1.24 -4.97 25.86
C ILE A 149 1.16 -3.82 26.86
N ASP A 150 2.14 -2.91 26.81
CA ASP A 150 1.98 -1.58 27.40
C ASP A 150 0.99 -0.77 26.55
N LEU A 151 -0.20 -0.55 27.07
CA LEU A 151 -1.32 0.09 26.36
C LEU A 151 -1.00 1.52 25.91
N GLU A 152 -0.26 2.28 26.70
CA GLU A 152 0.10 3.66 26.35
C GLU A 152 1.13 3.68 25.20
N GLN A 153 2.15 2.85 25.31
CA GLN A 153 3.17 2.71 24.26
C GLN A 153 2.56 2.17 22.97
N PHE A 154 1.68 1.19 23.08
CA PHE A 154 1.01 0.59 21.92
C PHE A 154 0.09 1.59 21.20
N THR A 155 -0.68 2.37 21.97
CA THR A 155 -1.53 3.45 21.44
C THR A 155 -0.72 4.50 20.69
N ARG A 156 0.42 4.90 21.25
CA ARG A 156 1.34 5.84 20.60
C ARG A 156 1.90 5.27 19.31
N HIS A 157 2.30 4.00 19.33
CA HIS A 157 2.80 3.32 18.15
C HIS A 157 1.77 3.22 17.03
N LEU A 158 0.50 2.93 17.33
CA LEU A 158 -0.58 2.96 16.33
C LEU A 158 -0.73 4.33 15.67
N ALA A 159 -0.64 5.41 16.45
CA ALA A 159 -0.66 6.77 15.90
C ALA A 159 0.57 7.05 15.00
N GLU A 160 1.75 6.57 15.37
CA GLU A 160 2.97 6.65 14.55
C GLU A 160 2.87 5.86 13.25
N LEU A 161 2.12 4.74 13.26
CA LEU A 161 1.78 3.96 12.07
C LEU A 161 0.73 4.63 11.17
N GLY A 162 0.21 5.80 11.56
CA GLY A 162 -0.77 6.57 10.78
C GLY A 162 -2.22 6.22 11.04
N TYR A 163 -2.53 5.45 12.09
CA TYR A 163 -3.92 5.20 12.49
C TYR A 163 -4.51 6.40 13.23
N GLU A 164 -5.78 6.71 12.92
CA GLU A 164 -6.54 7.75 13.59
C GLU A 164 -7.27 7.20 14.82
N LYS A 165 -7.13 7.87 15.97
CA LYS A 165 -7.82 7.47 17.19
C LYS A 165 -9.25 7.99 17.21
N ASN A 166 -10.21 7.07 17.25
CA ASN A 166 -11.63 7.36 17.34
C ASN A 166 -12.27 6.72 18.56
N TYR A 167 -13.49 7.16 18.93
CA TYR A 167 -14.25 6.55 20.01
C TYR A 167 -14.67 5.11 19.68
N GLN A 168 -15.02 4.86 18.43
CA GLN A 168 -15.42 3.56 17.89
C GLN A 168 -14.90 3.46 16.47
N VAL A 169 -14.37 2.31 16.12
CA VAL A 169 -13.86 2.02 14.77
C VAL A 169 -15.02 1.80 13.80
N GLN A 170 -15.05 2.54 12.71
CA GLN A 170 -16.05 2.48 11.65
C GLN A 170 -15.43 2.28 10.26
N THR A 171 -14.27 2.90 10.02
CA THR A 171 -13.59 2.84 8.73
C THR A 171 -12.14 2.36 8.88
N SER A 172 -11.59 1.81 7.80
CA SER A 172 -10.20 1.36 7.78
C SER A 172 -9.24 2.54 8.00
N GLY A 173 -8.16 2.30 8.74
CA GLY A 173 -7.21 3.32 9.18
C GLY A 173 -7.52 3.89 10.57
N GLU A 174 -8.60 3.44 11.23
CA GLU A 174 -8.98 3.89 12.57
C GLU A 174 -8.58 2.88 13.64
N PHE A 175 -8.41 3.38 14.87
CA PHE A 175 -8.33 2.56 16.07
C PHE A 175 -9.10 3.18 17.24
N SER A 176 -9.52 2.38 18.20
CA SER A 176 -10.11 2.83 19.45
C SER A 176 -9.56 2.06 20.64
N VAL A 177 -9.51 2.73 21.80
CA VAL A 177 -9.10 2.13 23.07
C VAL A 177 -10.15 2.44 24.13
N ARG A 178 -10.70 1.40 24.72
CA ARG A 178 -11.75 1.49 25.74
C ARG A 178 -11.47 0.52 26.89
N GLY A 179 -10.85 1.01 27.95
CA GLY A 179 -10.36 0.15 29.03
C GLY A 179 -9.30 -0.82 28.50
N GLY A 180 -9.46 -2.12 28.73
CA GLY A 180 -8.59 -3.17 28.20
C GLY A 180 -8.95 -3.65 26.79
N ILE A 181 -9.77 -2.92 26.02
CA ILE A 181 -10.18 -3.31 24.68
C ILE A 181 -9.53 -2.37 23.66
N ILE A 182 -8.84 -2.93 22.68
CA ILE A 182 -8.23 -2.21 21.57
C ILE A 182 -8.89 -2.71 20.27
N ASP A 183 -9.58 -1.83 19.57
CA ASP A 183 -10.14 -2.09 18.25
C ASP A 183 -9.25 -1.42 17.20
N ILE A 184 -8.88 -2.13 16.12
CA ILE A 184 -8.03 -1.63 15.05
C ILE A 184 -8.61 -2.08 13.73
N PHE A 185 -8.75 -1.16 12.77
CA PHE A 185 -9.16 -1.48 11.40
C PHE A 185 -8.02 -1.23 10.40
N PRO A 186 -7.19 -2.24 10.10
CA PRO A 186 -6.10 -2.09 9.15
C PRO A 186 -6.61 -1.79 7.73
N LEU A 187 -5.83 -1.04 6.95
CA LEU A 187 -6.12 -0.79 5.53
C LEU A 187 -6.02 -2.04 4.66
N THR A 188 -5.38 -3.09 5.16
CA THR A 188 -5.10 -4.34 4.43
C THR A 188 -6.12 -5.43 4.69
N GLU A 189 -7.12 -5.18 5.54
CA GLU A 189 -8.08 -6.19 6.00
C GLU A 189 -9.51 -5.75 5.71
N GLU A 190 -10.39 -6.72 5.48
CA GLU A 190 -11.81 -6.45 5.25
C GLU A 190 -12.57 -6.13 6.54
N ASN A 191 -12.10 -6.65 7.67
CA ASN A 191 -12.73 -6.50 8.97
C ASN A 191 -11.74 -6.00 10.02
N PRO A 192 -12.19 -5.18 10.99
CA PRO A 192 -11.36 -4.77 12.11
C PRO A 192 -11.05 -5.93 13.06
N PHE A 193 -9.98 -5.75 13.83
CA PHE A 193 -9.58 -6.64 14.90
C PHE A 193 -9.92 -6.03 16.25
N ARG A 194 -10.39 -6.87 17.20
CA ARG A 194 -10.56 -6.55 18.61
C ARG A 194 -9.57 -7.36 19.42
N ILE A 195 -8.71 -6.68 20.16
CA ILE A 195 -7.74 -7.24 21.08
C ILE A 195 -8.25 -6.94 22.48
N GLU A 196 -8.48 -7.97 23.29
CA GLU A 196 -8.89 -7.84 24.68
C GLU A 196 -7.73 -8.16 25.60
N LEU A 197 -7.46 -7.28 26.55
CA LEU A 197 -6.40 -7.43 27.52
C LEU A 197 -6.98 -7.82 28.88
N TRP A 198 -6.32 -8.78 29.54
CA TRP A 198 -6.47 -9.03 30.97
C TRP A 198 -5.27 -8.40 31.66
N ASP A 199 -5.50 -7.25 32.31
CA ASP A 199 -4.42 -6.36 32.80
C ASP A 199 -3.56 -5.86 31.64
N ASP A 200 -2.39 -6.40 31.44
CA ASP A 200 -1.46 -6.08 30.33
C ASP A 200 -1.24 -7.25 29.33
N GLU A 201 -1.80 -8.42 29.62
CA GLU A 201 -1.68 -9.62 28.75
C GLU A 201 -2.84 -9.71 27.76
N VAL A 202 -2.55 -10.08 26.50
CA VAL A 202 -3.55 -10.33 25.46
C VAL A 202 -4.31 -11.62 25.77
N ASP A 203 -5.55 -11.49 26.23
CA ASP A 203 -6.43 -12.60 26.55
C ASP A 203 -7.07 -13.20 25.29
N SER A 204 -7.54 -12.36 24.37
CA SER A 204 -8.18 -12.81 23.15
C SER A 204 -8.01 -11.81 21.99
N ILE A 205 -8.02 -12.35 20.78
CA ILE A 205 -8.05 -11.57 19.54
C ILE A 205 -9.18 -12.10 18.67
N ARG A 206 -9.98 -11.21 18.08
CA ARG A 206 -11.05 -11.59 17.18
C ARG A 206 -11.27 -10.56 16.08
N SER A 207 -11.69 -11.00 14.91
CA SER A 207 -12.25 -10.11 13.89
C SER A 207 -13.73 -9.83 14.23
N PHE A 208 -14.20 -8.66 13.82
CA PHE A 208 -15.59 -8.26 14.03
C PHE A 208 -16.10 -7.40 12.87
N ASP A 209 -17.41 -7.39 12.70
CA ASP A 209 -18.08 -6.54 11.71
C ASP A 209 -18.20 -5.11 12.22
N ALA A 210 -17.70 -4.13 11.45
CA ALA A 210 -17.62 -2.73 11.87
C ALA A 210 -18.99 -2.07 12.12
N GLU A 211 -20.04 -2.46 11.35
CA GLU A 211 -21.37 -1.89 11.51
C GLU A 211 -22.11 -2.49 12.70
N SER A 212 -22.22 -3.81 12.76
CA SER A 212 -22.97 -4.52 13.81
C SER A 212 -22.20 -4.73 15.09
N GLN A 213 -20.88 -4.52 15.09
CA GLN A 213 -19.94 -4.76 16.19
C GLN A 213 -19.93 -6.22 16.69
N ARG A 214 -20.41 -7.16 15.87
CA ARG A 214 -20.45 -8.59 16.21
C ARG A 214 -19.16 -9.27 15.81
N SER A 215 -18.68 -10.15 16.69
CA SER A 215 -17.52 -10.99 16.40
C SER A 215 -17.80 -11.94 15.24
N ILE A 216 -16.81 -12.12 14.37
CA ILE A 216 -16.84 -13.01 13.21
C ILE A 216 -16.06 -14.28 13.53
N GLU A 217 -14.78 -14.15 13.89
CA GLU A 217 -13.91 -15.29 14.19
C GLU A 217 -12.87 -14.95 15.27
N ASN A 218 -12.36 -15.97 15.95
CA ASN A 218 -11.24 -15.83 16.86
C ASN A 218 -9.94 -16.04 16.10
N LEU A 219 -8.92 -15.30 16.47
CA LEU A 219 -7.60 -15.29 15.85
C LEU A 219 -6.54 -15.58 16.91
N ASP A 220 -5.52 -16.36 16.57
CA ASP A 220 -4.39 -16.61 17.48
C ASP A 220 -3.38 -15.46 17.43
N GLU A 221 -3.25 -14.81 16.27
CA GLU A 221 -2.33 -13.69 16.03
C GLU A 221 -2.84 -12.77 14.92
N VAL A 222 -2.40 -11.52 14.95
CA VAL A 222 -2.66 -10.52 13.90
C VAL A 222 -1.40 -9.76 13.54
N HIS A 223 -1.33 -9.32 12.27
CA HIS A 223 -0.27 -8.44 11.77
C HIS A 223 -0.87 -7.07 11.47
N ILE A 224 -0.40 -6.07 12.18
CA ILE A 224 -0.85 -4.68 12.01
C ILE A 224 0.16 -4.00 11.09
N TYR A 225 -0.25 -3.75 9.86
CA TYR A 225 0.52 -3.02 8.87
C TYR A 225 0.33 -1.52 9.05
N PRO A 226 1.28 -0.68 8.64
CA PRO A 226 1.10 0.77 8.67
C PRO A 226 -0.16 1.21 7.90
N ALA A 227 -0.86 2.22 8.42
CA ALA A 227 -1.96 2.89 7.75
C ALA A 227 -1.47 4.08 6.89
N CYS A 228 -0.17 4.31 6.82
CA CYS A 228 0.48 5.29 5.96
C CYS A 228 1.68 4.68 5.24
N GLU A 229 2.05 5.23 4.08
CA GLU A 229 3.17 4.70 3.32
C GLU A 229 4.52 5.04 3.93
N LEU A 230 4.63 6.19 4.57
CA LEU A 230 5.88 6.70 5.13
C LEU A 230 5.83 6.61 6.65
N VAL A 231 6.42 5.55 7.18
CA VAL A 231 6.62 5.42 8.63
C VAL A 231 7.98 6.01 8.98
N LEU A 232 7.95 7.08 9.75
CA LEU A 232 9.15 7.80 10.20
C LEU A 232 9.28 7.65 11.71
N THR A 233 10.51 7.47 12.18
CA THR A 233 10.81 7.68 13.60
C THR A 233 10.60 9.15 13.97
N LYS A 234 10.43 9.42 15.26
CA LYS A 234 10.28 10.79 15.73
C LYS A 234 11.47 11.66 15.30
N GLU A 235 12.69 11.11 15.41
CA GLU A 235 13.94 11.78 15.05
C GLU A 235 13.98 12.11 13.55
N GLU A 236 13.59 11.17 12.71
CA GLU A 236 13.53 11.37 11.24
C GLU A 236 12.49 12.42 10.85
N ARG A 237 11.31 12.37 11.48
CA ARG A 237 10.26 13.35 11.28
C ARG A 237 10.71 14.75 11.68
N ASP A 238 11.25 14.90 12.89
CA ASP A 238 11.69 16.19 13.43
C ASP A 238 12.84 16.76 12.57
N ALA A 239 13.77 15.93 12.13
CA ALA A 239 14.82 16.32 11.19
C ALA A 239 14.27 16.70 9.80
N GLY A 240 13.27 15.99 9.33
CA GLY A 240 12.56 16.28 8.08
C GLY A 240 11.87 17.64 8.12
N ILE A 241 11.08 17.89 9.17
CA ILE A 241 10.40 19.17 9.41
C ILE A 241 11.42 20.31 9.49
N ALA A 242 12.50 20.13 10.23
CA ALA A 242 13.55 21.17 10.34
C ALA A 242 14.16 21.53 8.98
N ARG A 243 14.37 20.52 8.09
CA ARG A 243 14.86 20.77 6.71
C ARG A 243 13.84 21.53 5.87
N ILE A 244 12.56 21.12 5.92
CA ILE A 244 11.47 21.78 5.18
C ILE A 244 11.36 23.26 5.59
N LEU A 245 11.37 23.53 6.89
CA LEU A 245 11.31 24.90 7.42
C LEU A 245 12.52 25.74 7.01
N ALA A 246 13.73 25.17 7.04
CA ALA A 246 14.95 25.84 6.61
C ALA A 246 14.92 26.17 5.10
N GLU A 247 14.51 25.23 4.27
CA GLU A 247 14.39 25.43 2.83
C GLU A 247 13.30 26.46 2.49
N ALA A 248 12.13 26.38 3.10
CA ALA A 248 11.04 27.33 2.92
C ALA A 248 11.46 28.74 3.29
N LYS A 249 12.27 28.90 4.35
CA LYS A 249 12.84 30.18 4.74
C LYS A 249 13.75 30.76 3.64
N GLN A 250 14.67 29.93 3.10
CA GLN A 250 15.58 30.36 2.02
C GLN A 250 14.79 30.77 0.75
N VAL A 251 13.81 29.91 0.36
CA VAL A 251 12.95 30.19 -0.80
C VAL A 251 12.14 31.51 -0.59
N SER A 252 11.56 31.68 0.60
CA SER A 252 10.81 32.90 0.94
C SER A 252 11.68 34.14 0.91
N GLU A 253 12.91 34.10 1.43
CA GLU A 253 13.86 35.21 1.39
C GLU A 253 14.26 35.54 -0.06
N LYS A 254 14.53 34.56 -0.90
CA LYS A 254 14.83 34.74 -2.32
C LYS A 254 13.65 35.39 -3.06
N LEU A 255 12.44 34.88 -2.88
CA LEU A 255 11.23 35.45 -3.52
C LEU A 255 10.93 36.88 -3.08
N ARG A 256 11.19 37.21 -1.80
CA ARG A 256 11.10 38.59 -1.33
C ARG A 256 12.12 39.50 -2.01
N GLY A 257 13.35 39.05 -2.22
CA GLY A 257 14.36 39.76 -2.98
C GLY A 257 13.96 40.03 -4.43
N GLU A 258 13.15 39.13 -5.02
CA GLU A 258 12.56 39.23 -6.36
C GLU A 258 11.24 40.03 -6.38
N MET A 259 10.83 40.66 -5.27
CA MET A 259 9.55 41.34 -5.06
C MET A 259 8.29 40.50 -5.23
N LYS A 260 8.40 39.17 -5.13
CA LYS A 260 7.30 38.20 -5.19
C LYS A 260 6.76 37.88 -3.78
N THR A 261 6.21 38.88 -3.13
CA THR A 261 5.82 38.80 -1.70
C THR A 261 4.72 37.78 -1.43
N GLU A 262 3.77 37.62 -2.35
CA GLU A 262 2.68 36.65 -2.20
C GLU A 262 3.17 35.19 -2.30
N GLU A 263 4.05 34.90 -3.26
CA GLU A 263 4.68 33.58 -3.40
C GLU A 263 5.57 33.26 -2.19
N ALA A 264 6.30 34.23 -1.68
CA ALA A 264 7.12 34.11 -0.47
C ALA A 264 6.28 33.78 0.77
N TYR A 265 5.10 34.39 0.90
CA TYR A 265 4.16 34.08 1.98
C TYR A 265 3.59 32.65 1.84
N ARG A 266 3.17 32.24 0.64
CA ARG A 266 2.65 30.91 0.36
C ARG A 266 3.68 29.81 0.70
N ALA A 267 4.95 30.01 0.28
CA ALA A 267 6.02 29.07 0.56
C ALA A 267 6.24 28.89 2.08
N LYS A 268 6.21 29.97 2.85
CA LYS A 268 6.34 29.92 4.30
C LYS A 268 5.13 29.27 4.96
N SER A 269 3.91 29.67 4.58
CA SER A 269 2.67 29.14 5.16
C SER A 269 2.51 27.65 4.92
N ALA A 270 2.90 27.16 3.72
CA ALA A 270 2.86 25.73 3.43
C ALA A 270 3.82 24.91 4.32
N ALA A 271 5.00 25.47 4.61
CA ALA A 271 5.95 24.80 5.50
C ALA A 271 5.52 24.83 6.98
N ASP A 272 4.92 25.94 7.42
CA ASP A 272 4.38 26.03 8.78
C ASP A 272 3.23 25.02 9.01
N GLN A 273 2.38 24.78 7.98
CA GLN A 273 1.32 23.76 8.04
C GLN A 273 1.85 22.30 8.13
N VAL A 274 3.03 22.03 7.59
CA VAL A 274 3.67 20.71 7.71
C VAL A 274 4.25 20.51 9.12
N ALA A 275 4.54 21.59 9.83
CA ALA A 275 5.15 21.55 11.17
C ALA A 275 4.12 21.45 12.30
N GLU A 276 2.85 21.79 12.04
CA GLU A 276 1.71 21.60 12.95
C GLU A 276 1.22 20.16 12.96
#